data_ef4b857c497a391645fdaaa7e560f5b6
#
_entry.id   ef4b857c497a391645fdaaa7e560f5b6
#
_cell.length_a   1.000
_cell.length_b   1.000
_cell.length_c   1.000
_cell.angle_alpha   90.00
_cell.angle_beta   90.00
_cell.angle_gamma   90.00
#
_symmetry.space_group_name_H-M   'P 1'
#
loop_
_entity.id
_entity.type
_entity.pdbx_description
1 polymer ?
#
loop_
_entity_poly.entity_id
_entity_poly.type
_entity_poly.pdbx_seq_one_letter_code
_entity_poly.pdbx_strand_id
1 'polypeptide(L)'
;MRLLKANEIEVKVKQVKQNGLVALLYKTARTDMDILDEEIGSDYWQCEYEEIKGNMYCKIGVWFEKLNQWVWKSDCGIESREDGEGNEKKGEASDAFKRAGFKWGIGRELYTAPFIWISADYIEIKQFGQKYTCNEKFSVSKIEYNDNREIVALEIVNGKGKTVYTFGTKTPLKTEKIIKKEIHFDAPEIDDGIPFSHPDDWMSVNAFAGEMNRCNDISKISALLNSQKGNPHLNDLIPLASARKQEIIATIGM
;
A
#
# COMPACT_ATOMS: atom_id res chain seq x y z
N MET A 1 1.18 18.34 -13.49
CA MET A 1 2.15 17.73 -12.56
C MET A 1 2.61 16.40 -13.13
N ARG A 2 3.91 16.19 -13.30
CA ARG A 2 4.51 14.94 -13.74
C ARG A 2 4.30 13.80 -12.72
N LEU A 3 4.58 12.59 -13.14
CA LEU A 3 4.62 11.41 -12.27
C LEU A 3 5.93 11.34 -11.49
N LEU A 4 5.93 10.63 -10.38
CA LEU A 4 7.11 10.40 -9.56
C LEU A 4 8.13 9.49 -10.28
N LYS A 5 9.40 9.81 -10.16
CA LYS A 5 10.51 8.96 -10.57
C LYS A 5 10.82 7.94 -9.46
N ALA A 6 11.47 6.82 -9.81
CA ALA A 6 11.79 5.77 -8.84
C ALA A 6 12.57 6.28 -7.62
N ASN A 7 13.53 7.18 -7.82
CA ASN A 7 14.36 7.76 -6.76
C ASN A 7 13.63 8.81 -5.88
N GLU A 8 12.41 9.18 -6.23
CA GLU A 8 11.56 10.12 -5.48
C GLU A 8 10.57 9.40 -4.56
N ILE A 9 10.56 8.06 -4.63
CA ILE A 9 9.64 7.21 -3.87
C ILE A 9 10.40 6.51 -2.75
N GLU A 10 9.94 6.72 -1.53
CA GLU A 10 10.41 6.02 -0.34
C GLU A 10 9.59 4.74 -0.11
N VAL A 11 10.27 3.67 0.29
CA VAL A 11 9.65 2.41 0.71
C VAL A 11 9.70 2.34 2.24
N LYS A 12 8.54 2.39 2.90
CA LYS A 12 8.43 2.31 4.36
C LYS A 12 7.83 0.98 4.80
N VAL A 13 8.46 0.36 5.79
CA VAL A 13 7.94 -0.86 6.41
C VAL A 13 6.76 -0.48 7.30
N LYS A 14 5.57 -1.01 7.00
CA LYS A 14 4.36 -0.81 7.79
C LYS A 14 4.21 -1.83 8.90
N GLN A 15 4.51 -3.10 8.62
CA GLN A 15 4.34 -4.19 9.56
C GLN A 15 5.33 -5.30 9.24
N VAL A 16 5.96 -5.86 10.27
CA VAL A 16 6.84 -7.05 10.14
C VAL A 16 6.17 -8.24 10.81
N LYS A 17 6.18 -9.38 10.12
CA LYS A 17 5.71 -10.68 10.61
C LYS A 17 6.85 -11.68 10.49
N GLN A 18 6.67 -12.89 11.06
CA GLN A 18 7.68 -13.95 11.01
C GLN A 18 8.11 -14.32 9.58
N ASN A 19 7.17 -14.36 8.64
CA ASN A 19 7.37 -14.84 7.27
C ASN A 19 7.56 -13.73 6.23
N GLY A 20 7.56 -12.45 6.64
CA GLY A 20 7.72 -11.33 5.71
C GLY A 20 7.29 -10.00 6.32
N LEU A 21 7.24 -8.98 5.48
CA LEU A 21 6.79 -7.66 5.88
C LEU A 21 5.88 -7.01 4.83
N VAL A 22 5.03 -6.11 5.29
CA VAL A 22 4.24 -5.22 4.45
C VAL A 22 4.97 -3.91 4.32
N ALA A 23 5.16 -3.45 3.09
CA ALA A 23 5.72 -2.16 2.77
C ALA A 23 4.70 -1.24 2.10
N LEU A 24 4.91 0.06 2.20
CA LEU A 24 4.12 1.11 1.56
C LEU A 24 5.05 2.06 0.84
N LEU A 25 4.55 2.64 -0.25
CA LEU A 25 5.23 3.68 -1.00
C LEU A 25 4.84 5.05 -0.46
N TYR A 26 5.84 5.90 -0.29
CA TYR A 26 5.68 7.28 0.19
C TYR A 26 6.49 8.24 -0.67
N LYS A 27 6.20 9.52 -0.56
CA LYS A 27 7.02 10.63 -1.06
C LYS A 27 7.34 11.60 0.06
N THR A 28 8.40 12.37 -0.10
CA THR A 28 8.74 13.43 0.86
C THR A 28 8.09 14.76 0.47
N ALA A 29 7.99 15.69 1.42
CA ALA A 29 7.57 17.05 1.11
C ALA A 29 8.57 17.78 0.20
N ARG A 30 9.86 17.40 0.25
CA ARG A 30 10.89 17.95 -0.67
C ARG A 30 10.62 17.55 -2.11
N THR A 31 10.26 16.31 -2.35
CA THR A 31 9.83 15.84 -3.67
C THR A 31 8.68 16.67 -4.23
N ASP A 32 7.72 17.04 -3.36
CA ASP A 32 6.60 17.88 -3.79
C ASP A 32 7.06 19.29 -4.15
N MET A 33 7.98 19.87 -3.37
CA MET A 33 8.57 21.18 -3.66
C MET A 33 9.34 21.15 -4.99
N ASP A 34 10.19 20.14 -5.19
CA ASP A 34 10.95 19.97 -6.44
C ASP A 34 10.02 19.88 -7.65
N ILE A 35 8.90 19.15 -7.53
CA ILE A 35 7.90 19.03 -8.62
C ILE A 35 7.17 20.37 -8.86
N LEU A 36 6.84 21.11 -7.80
CA LEU A 36 6.23 22.43 -7.94
C LEU A 36 7.20 23.40 -8.63
N ASP A 37 8.47 23.38 -8.26
CA ASP A 37 9.51 24.20 -8.90
C ASP A 37 9.71 23.82 -10.38
N GLU A 38 9.76 22.52 -10.68
CA GLU A 38 9.94 22.02 -12.05
C GLU A 38 8.73 22.32 -12.97
N GLU A 39 7.51 22.12 -12.48
CA GLU A 39 6.29 22.15 -13.29
C GLU A 39 5.59 23.50 -13.30
N ILE A 40 5.75 24.29 -12.25
CA ILE A 40 5.06 25.57 -12.06
C ILE A 40 6.07 26.73 -12.14
N GLY A 41 7.28 26.56 -11.61
CA GLY A 41 8.27 27.59 -11.38
C GLY A 41 8.24 28.10 -9.95
N SER A 42 9.40 28.29 -9.35
CA SER A 42 9.55 28.69 -7.95
C SER A 42 8.86 30.02 -7.60
N ASP A 43 8.65 30.89 -8.60
CA ASP A 43 8.02 32.21 -8.43
C ASP A 43 6.49 32.16 -8.53
N TYR A 44 5.94 31.03 -8.99
CA TYR A 44 4.51 30.89 -9.31
C TYR A 44 3.78 29.96 -8.36
N TRP A 45 4.41 29.52 -7.27
CA TRP A 45 3.73 28.83 -6.19
C TRP A 45 4.19 29.36 -4.83
N GLN A 46 3.33 29.19 -3.84
CA GLN A 46 3.64 29.54 -2.44
C GLN A 46 2.84 28.65 -1.50
N CYS A 47 3.24 28.58 -0.23
CA CYS A 47 2.49 27.84 0.78
C CYS A 47 2.31 28.67 2.06
N GLU A 48 1.19 28.42 2.74
CA GLU A 48 0.84 28.99 4.03
C GLU A 48 0.42 27.87 4.97
N TYR A 49 0.68 28.06 6.24
CA TYR A 49 0.23 27.15 7.30
C TYR A 49 -0.72 27.88 8.24
N GLU A 50 -1.78 27.17 8.64
CA GLU A 50 -2.80 27.68 9.52
C GLU A 50 -3.22 26.59 10.51
N GLU A 51 -3.31 26.93 11.80
CA GLU A 51 -3.87 26.02 12.80
C GLU A 51 -5.40 26.19 12.85
N ILE A 52 -6.13 25.10 12.59
CA ILE A 52 -7.59 25.07 12.66
C ILE A 52 -8.00 23.95 13.62
N LYS A 53 -8.62 24.32 14.75
CA LYS A 53 -9.08 23.36 15.79
C LYS A 53 -7.98 22.41 16.27
N GLY A 54 -6.77 22.93 16.47
CA GLY A 54 -5.62 22.15 16.94
C GLY A 54 -4.94 21.29 15.89
N ASN A 55 -5.33 21.35 14.61
CA ASN A 55 -4.68 20.64 13.52
C ASN A 55 -3.98 21.63 12.58
N MET A 56 -2.80 21.24 12.10
CA MET A 56 -2.02 22.03 11.14
C MET A 56 -2.54 21.81 9.73
N TYR A 57 -3.02 22.89 9.10
CA TYR A 57 -3.38 22.92 7.69
C TYR A 57 -2.26 23.57 6.87
N CYS A 58 -1.95 22.99 5.72
CA CYS A 58 -1.14 23.63 4.69
C CYS A 58 -2.01 24.03 3.51
N LYS A 59 -1.85 25.26 3.05
CA LYS A 59 -2.44 25.76 1.80
C LYS A 59 -1.33 25.92 0.78
N ILE A 60 -1.43 25.32 -0.39
CA ILE A 60 -0.55 25.53 -1.53
C ILE A 60 -1.30 26.36 -2.56
N GLY A 61 -0.78 27.53 -2.86
CA GLY A 61 -1.26 28.43 -3.89
C GLY A 61 -0.43 28.32 -5.16
N VAL A 62 -1.09 28.32 -6.31
CA VAL A 62 -0.49 28.39 -7.63
C VAL A 62 -1.06 29.59 -8.37
N TRP A 63 -0.19 30.40 -8.97
CA TRP A 63 -0.61 31.53 -9.79
C TRP A 63 -1.13 31.06 -11.16
N PHE A 64 -2.32 31.51 -11.52
CA PHE A 64 -2.91 31.23 -12.82
C PHE A 64 -2.98 32.52 -13.64
N GLU A 65 -2.07 32.69 -14.59
CA GLU A 65 -2.01 33.88 -15.47
C GLU A 65 -3.33 34.14 -16.19
N LYS A 66 -3.97 33.10 -16.75
CA LYS A 66 -5.25 33.24 -17.47
C LYS A 66 -6.38 33.78 -16.58
N LEU A 67 -6.32 33.56 -15.30
CA LEU A 67 -7.32 34.02 -14.34
C LEU A 67 -6.85 35.27 -13.58
N ASN A 68 -5.56 35.62 -13.73
CA ASN A 68 -4.89 36.69 -13.01
C ASN A 68 -5.13 36.61 -11.49
N GLN A 69 -5.01 35.37 -10.93
CA GLN A 69 -5.25 35.13 -9.51
C GLN A 69 -4.51 33.89 -8.99
N TRP A 70 -4.32 33.87 -7.69
CA TRP A 70 -3.90 32.69 -6.96
C TRP A 70 -5.06 31.71 -6.77
N VAL A 71 -4.84 30.44 -7.10
CA VAL A 71 -5.76 29.35 -6.77
C VAL A 71 -5.15 28.53 -5.64
N TRP A 72 -5.92 28.30 -4.59
CA TRP A 72 -5.46 27.65 -3.37
C TRP A 72 -6.11 26.30 -3.17
N LYS A 73 -5.31 25.33 -2.72
CA LYS A 73 -5.80 24.03 -2.25
C LYS A 73 -5.15 23.73 -0.92
N SER A 74 -5.94 23.29 0.06
CA SER A 74 -5.48 23.04 1.43
C SER A 74 -5.84 21.64 1.90
N ASP A 75 -5.02 21.11 2.81
CA ASP A 75 -5.32 19.89 3.56
C ASP A 75 -4.66 19.93 4.93
N CYS A 76 -5.14 19.09 5.87
CA CYS A 76 -4.59 19.02 7.21
C CYS A 76 -3.56 17.88 7.30
N GLY A 77 -2.53 18.08 8.12
CA GLY A 77 -1.62 17.05 8.55
C GLY A 77 -2.20 16.19 9.66
N ILE A 78 -1.54 15.07 9.92
CA ILE A 78 -1.80 14.20 11.05
C ILE A 78 -0.51 14.12 11.86
N GLU A 79 -0.59 14.34 13.17
CA GLU A 79 0.56 14.17 14.07
C GLU A 79 1.07 12.72 13.97
N SER A 80 2.38 12.58 13.73
CA SER A 80 3.04 11.28 13.76
C SER A 80 3.37 10.92 15.21
N ARG A 81 2.77 9.85 15.70
CA ARG A 81 3.08 9.30 17.04
C ARG A 81 4.40 8.52 17.10
N GLU A 82 5.05 8.32 15.93
CA GLU A 82 6.25 7.47 15.81
C GLU A 82 7.57 8.25 15.88
N ASP A 83 7.53 9.58 15.74
CA ASP A 83 8.74 10.39 15.56
C ASP A 83 9.41 10.85 16.87
N GLY A 84 8.89 10.49 18.05
CA GLY A 84 9.41 10.86 19.36
C GLY A 84 9.16 12.34 19.74
N GLU A 85 9.31 12.65 21.03
CA GLU A 85 9.06 13.99 21.59
C GLU A 85 9.79 15.11 20.83
N GLY A 86 9.05 16.08 20.32
CA GLY A 86 9.55 17.31 19.68
C GLY A 86 9.56 17.29 18.15
N ASN A 87 9.39 16.15 17.48
CA ASN A 87 9.28 16.06 16.01
C ASN A 87 7.83 15.98 15.49
N GLU A 88 6.86 15.81 16.37
CA GLU A 88 5.44 15.61 16.05
C GLU A 88 4.88 16.76 15.21
N LYS A 89 5.10 18.02 15.63
CA LYS A 89 4.64 19.21 14.90
C LYS A 89 5.32 19.39 13.55
N LYS A 90 6.61 19.04 13.45
CA LYS A 90 7.33 19.04 12.18
C LYS A 90 6.81 17.95 11.24
N GLY A 91 6.50 16.78 11.77
CA GLY A 91 5.87 15.69 11.04
C GLY A 91 4.49 16.09 10.51
N GLU A 92 3.66 16.71 11.36
CA GLU A 92 2.33 17.21 11.00
C GLU A 92 2.38 18.25 9.88
N ALA A 93 3.25 19.27 9.97
CA ALA A 93 3.42 20.27 8.94
C ALA A 93 3.87 19.67 7.60
N SER A 94 4.83 18.74 7.64
CA SER A 94 5.30 18.02 6.46
C SER A 94 4.20 17.13 5.85
N ASP A 95 3.36 16.52 6.68
CA ASP A 95 2.22 15.74 6.22
C ASP A 95 1.14 16.62 5.61
N ALA A 96 0.80 17.75 6.24
CA ALA A 96 -0.13 18.75 5.70
C ALA A 96 0.29 19.22 4.29
N PHE A 97 1.60 19.51 4.10
CA PHE A 97 2.13 19.91 2.80
C PHE A 97 1.96 18.82 1.74
N LYS A 98 2.35 17.59 2.03
CA LYS A 98 2.20 16.45 1.12
C LYS A 98 0.74 16.21 0.73
N ARG A 99 -0.19 16.36 1.66
CA ARG A 99 -1.62 16.20 1.43
C ARG A 99 -2.20 17.34 0.59
N ALA A 100 -1.76 18.59 0.82
CA ALA A 100 -2.10 19.71 -0.06
C ALA A 100 -1.53 19.52 -1.47
N GLY A 101 -0.28 19.05 -1.60
CA GLY A 101 0.35 18.68 -2.87
C GLY A 101 -0.40 17.59 -3.63
N PHE A 102 -0.94 16.60 -2.92
CA PHE A 102 -1.81 15.58 -3.50
C PHE A 102 -3.06 16.18 -4.18
N LYS A 103 -3.65 17.25 -3.63
CA LYS A 103 -4.77 17.95 -4.28
C LYS A 103 -4.36 18.65 -5.58
N TRP A 104 -3.10 18.99 -5.73
CA TRP A 104 -2.50 19.50 -6.98
C TRP A 104 -2.10 18.39 -7.96
N GLY A 105 -2.27 17.13 -7.58
CA GLY A 105 -2.01 15.96 -8.43
C GLY A 105 -0.61 15.38 -8.27
N ILE A 106 0.14 15.76 -7.24
CA ILE A 106 1.49 15.25 -6.97
C ILE A 106 1.40 13.94 -6.18
N GLY A 107 1.90 12.85 -6.75
CA GLY A 107 1.99 11.56 -6.07
C GLY A 107 0.67 10.79 -5.93
N ARG A 108 -0.39 11.16 -6.66
CA ARG A 108 -1.66 10.41 -6.66
C ARG A 108 -1.50 8.98 -7.13
N GLU A 109 -0.57 8.73 -8.02
CA GLU A 109 -0.21 7.42 -8.54
C GLU A 109 0.19 6.43 -7.46
N LEU A 110 0.72 6.87 -6.31
CA LEU A 110 1.08 5.99 -5.20
C LEU A 110 -0.13 5.26 -4.59
N TYR A 111 -1.33 5.79 -4.76
CA TYR A 111 -2.56 5.13 -4.30
C TYR A 111 -3.00 3.96 -5.20
N THR A 112 -2.37 3.82 -6.36
CA THR A 112 -2.57 2.67 -7.26
C THR A 112 -1.54 1.56 -7.03
N ALA A 113 -0.69 1.70 -6.00
CA ALA A 113 0.32 0.72 -5.67
C ALA A 113 -0.32 -0.64 -5.33
N PRO A 114 0.25 -1.75 -5.82
CA PRO A 114 -0.20 -3.07 -5.44
C PRO A 114 0.07 -3.32 -3.96
N PHE A 115 -0.53 -4.37 -3.40
CA PHE A 115 -0.14 -4.83 -2.06
C PHE A 115 1.31 -5.33 -2.09
N ILE A 116 2.18 -4.66 -1.33
CA ILE A 116 3.61 -4.98 -1.31
C ILE A 116 3.90 -5.88 -0.11
N TRP A 117 4.12 -7.16 -0.41
CA TRP A 117 4.59 -8.16 0.54
C TRP A 117 6.01 -8.59 0.18
N ILE A 118 6.95 -8.41 1.11
CA ILE A 118 8.34 -8.85 0.95
C ILE A 118 8.55 -10.07 1.85
N SER A 119 8.80 -11.24 1.23
CA SER A 119 8.99 -12.51 1.94
C SER A 119 10.30 -12.52 2.75
N ALA A 120 10.29 -13.20 3.89
CA ALA A 120 11.48 -13.49 4.68
C ALA A 120 12.55 -14.29 3.92
N ASP A 121 12.23 -14.89 2.77
CA ASP A 121 13.20 -15.57 1.90
C ASP A 121 14.20 -14.59 1.27
N TYR A 122 13.84 -13.31 1.17
CA TYR A 122 14.65 -12.26 0.53
C TYR A 122 15.30 -11.29 1.51
N ILE A 123 14.86 -11.29 2.79
CA ILE A 123 15.24 -10.32 3.81
C ILE A 123 15.52 -10.99 5.15
N GLU A 124 16.28 -10.33 6.02
CA GLU A 124 16.53 -10.80 7.38
C GLU A 124 15.47 -10.24 8.34
N ILE A 125 14.70 -11.14 8.97
CA ILE A 125 13.75 -10.79 10.03
C ILE A 125 14.30 -11.28 11.36
N LYS A 126 14.37 -10.37 12.34
CA LYS A 126 14.80 -10.67 13.71
C LYS A 126 13.61 -10.68 14.64
N GLN A 127 13.62 -11.62 15.59
CA GLN A 127 12.63 -11.70 16.64
C GLN A 127 13.19 -11.11 17.94
N PHE A 128 12.44 -10.18 18.53
CA PHE A 128 12.70 -9.64 19.86
C PHE A 128 11.47 -9.87 20.75
N GLY A 129 11.55 -10.85 21.63
CA GLY A 129 10.38 -11.28 22.41
C GLY A 129 9.23 -11.72 21.50
N GLN A 130 8.10 -11.03 21.56
CA GLN A 130 6.93 -11.29 20.72
C GLN A 130 6.88 -10.44 19.43
N LYS A 131 7.85 -9.52 19.25
CA LYS A 131 7.88 -8.62 18.09
C LYS A 131 8.89 -9.09 17.05
N TYR A 132 8.53 -8.92 15.77
CA TYR A 132 9.41 -9.13 14.63
C TYR A 132 9.87 -7.77 14.11
N THR A 133 11.16 -7.67 13.74
CA THR A 133 11.78 -6.45 13.22
C THR A 133 12.60 -6.73 11.98
N CYS A 134 12.67 -5.76 11.08
CA CYS A 134 13.56 -5.76 9.92
C CYS A 134 14.28 -4.42 9.87
N ASN A 135 15.62 -4.45 9.87
CA ASN A 135 16.46 -3.26 9.85
C ASN A 135 16.97 -2.94 8.43
N GLU A 136 16.54 -3.71 7.41
CA GLU A 136 16.94 -3.46 6.03
C GLU A 136 16.26 -2.19 5.50
N LYS A 137 17.01 -1.47 4.67
CA LYS A 137 16.48 -0.34 3.90
C LYS A 137 16.05 -0.84 2.52
N PHE A 138 14.97 -0.25 2.02
CA PHE A 138 14.41 -0.58 0.71
C PHE A 138 14.32 0.68 -0.15
N SER A 139 14.46 0.50 -1.47
CA SER A 139 14.28 1.56 -2.45
C SER A 139 13.60 1.02 -3.70
N VAL A 140 12.91 1.90 -4.41
CA VAL A 140 12.35 1.59 -5.72
C VAL A 140 13.46 1.68 -6.75
N SER A 141 13.75 0.58 -7.44
CA SER A 141 14.72 0.54 -8.55
C SER A 141 14.06 0.80 -9.90
N LYS A 142 12.79 0.41 -10.05
CA LYS A 142 12.02 0.60 -11.28
C LYS A 142 10.56 0.84 -10.96
N ILE A 143 9.95 1.77 -11.70
CA ILE A 143 8.50 2.01 -11.69
C ILE A 143 8.04 2.41 -13.08
N GLU A 144 6.89 1.90 -13.50
CA GLU A 144 6.25 2.26 -14.77
C GLU A 144 4.76 2.54 -14.54
N TYR A 145 4.23 3.44 -15.35
CA TYR A 145 2.85 3.90 -15.26
C TYR A 145 2.16 3.75 -16.61
N ASN A 146 0.84 3.55 -16.59
CA ASN A 146 0.01 3.60 -17.77
C ASN A 146 -0.51 5.04 -18.02
N ASP A 147 -1.27 5.21 -19.12
CA ASP A 147 -1.86 6.50 -19.49
C ASP A 147 -2.87 7.03 -18.45
N ASN A 148 -3.44 6.14 -17.63
CA ASN A 148 -4.32 6.50 -16.51
C ASN A 148 -3.54 6.90 -15.25
N ARG A 149 -2.20 6.97 -15.33
CA ARG A 149 -1.30 7.29 -14.22
C ARG A 149 -1.31 6.22 -13.11
N GLU A 150 -1.59 4.97 -13.45
CA GLU A 150 -1.57 3.84 -12.53
C GLU A 150 -0.25 3.10 -12.61
N ILE A 151 0.24 2.58 -11.49
CA ILE A 151 1.47 1.77 -11.43
C ILE A 151 1.20 0.43 -12.11
N VAL A 152 1.90 0.15 -13.21
CA VAL A 152 1.80 -1.11 -13.96
C VAL A 152 3.04 -1.99 -13.83
N ALA A 153 4.17 -1.44 -13.39
CA ALA A 153 5.36 -2.20 -13.03
C ALA A 153 6.07 -1.54 -11.84
N LEU A 154 6.56 -2.36 -10.93
CA LEU A 154 7.29 -1.93 -9.74
C LEU A 154 8.37 -2.95 -9.40
N GLU A 155 9.58 -2.46 -9.13
CA GLU A 155 10.66 -3.28 -8.58
C GLU A 155 11.25 -2.60 -7.36
N ILE A 156 11.39 -3.36 -6.26
CA ILE A 156 11.98 -2.90 -5.01
C ILE A 156 13.24 -3.71 -4.74
N VAL A 157 14.31 -3.00 -4.37
CA VAL A 157 15.59 -3.59 -3.98
C VAL A 157 15.88 -3.28 -2.50
N ASN A 158 16.65 -4.15 -1.86
CA ASN A 158 17.17 -3.88 -0.52
C ASN A 158 18.48 -3.06 -0.59
N GLY A 159 19.01 -2.67 0.58
CA GLY A 159 20.23 -1.86 0.69
C GLY A 159 21.49 -2.48 0.07
N LYS A 160 21.44 -3.76 -0.33
CA LYS A 160 22.51 -4.47 -1.06
C LYS A 160 22.28 -4.52 -2.57
N GLY A 161 21.22 -3.86 -3.06
CA GLY A 161 20.84 -3.87 -4.47
C GLY A 161 20.16 -5.18 -4.94
N LYS A 162 19.81 -6.08 -4.01
CA LYS A 162 19.09 -7.33 -4.35
C LYS A 162 17.61 -7.02 -4.50
N THR A 163 16.98 -7.47 -5.59
CA THR A 163 15.55 -7.37 -5.81
C THR A 163 14.81 -8.25 -4.80
N VAL A 164 13.87 -7.65 -4.07
CA VAL A 164 13.08 -8.28 -3.00
C VAL A 164 11.58 -8.28 -3.28
N TYR A 165 11.14 -7.48 -4.26
CA TYR A 165 9.74 -7.44 -4.70
C TYR A 165 9.67 -7.02 -6.17
N THR A 166 8.75 -7.64 -6.92
CA THR A 166 8.43 -7.26 -8.31
C THR A 166 6.92 -7.32 -8.53
N PHE A 167 6.42 -6.39 -9.34
CA PHE A 167 5.04 -6.36 -9.82
C PHE A 167 5.06 -5.94 -11.28
N GLY A 168 4.31 -6.61 -12.16
CA GLY A 168 4.19 -6.26 -13.58
C GLY A 168 5.49 -6.35 -14.39
N THR A 169 6.63 -6.69 -13.79
CA THR A 169 7.91 -6.84 -14.48
C THR A 169 8.08 -8.27 -14.98
N LYS A 170 8.69 -8.43 -16.17
CA LYS A 170 9.00 -9.77 -16.74
C LYS A 170 10.22 -10.45 -16.10
N THR A 171 10.87 -9.82 -15.12
CA THR A 171 12.09 -10.34 -14.49
C THR A 171 11.70 -11.23 -13.31
N PRO A 172 11.90 -12.56 -13.38
CA PRO A 172 11.67 -13.43 -12.24
C PRO A 172 12.69 -13.14 -11.14
N LEU A 173 12.25 -13.13 -9.89
CA LEU A 173 13.12 -13.06 -8.73
C LEU A 173 14.05 -14.28 -8.73
N LYS A 174 15.38 -14.08 -8.80
CA LYS A 174 16.35 -15.17 -8.64
C LYS A 174 16.33 -15.60 -7.17
N THR A 175 15.73 -16.75 -6.92
CA THR A 175 15.80 -17.45 -5.63
C THR A 175 17.14 -18.13 -5.49
N GLU A 176 18.07 -17.58 -4.70
CA GLU A 176 19.13 -18.39 -4.11
C GLU A 176 18.49 -19.14 -2.94
N LYS A 177 18.27 -20.43 -3.12
CA LYS A 177 17.70 -21.32 -2.09
C LYS A 177 18.66 -21.35 -0.89
N ILE A 178 18.30 -20.64 0.17
CA ILE A 178 18.79 -20.99 1.51
C ILE A 178 17.94 -22.18 1.96
N ILE A 179 18.55 -23.37 1.94
CA ILE A 179 17.93 -24.61 2.42
C ILE A 179 17.67 -24.44 3.93
N LYS A 180 16.46 -24.08 4.28
CA LYS A 180 15.91 -24.27 5.62
C LYS A 180 14.72 -25.20 5.52
N LYS A 181 14.74 -26.24 6.36
CA LYS A 181 13.76 -27.32 6.46
C LYS A 181 12.32 -26.80 6.31
N GLU A 182 11.61 -27.51 5.42
CA GLU A 182 10.19 -27.35 5.15
C GLU A 182 9.35 -27.51 6.42
N ILE A 183 8.59 -26.49 6.75
CA ILE A 183 7.32 -26.64 7.45
C ILE A 183 6.27 -26.24 6.43
N HIS A 184 5.59 -27.25 5.91
CA HIS A 184 4.52 -27.13 4.94
C HIS A 184 3.35 -26.41 5.59
N PHE A 185 3.07 -25.19 5.16
CA PHE A 185 1.79 -24.54 5.32
C PHE A 185 1.28 -24.26 3.91
N ASP A 186 0.34 -25.07 3.46
CA ASP A 186 -0.39 -24.85 2.22
C ASP A 186 -1.16 -23.52 2.31
N ALA A 187 -0.64 -22.46 1.66
CA ALA A 187 -1.46 -21.33 1.31
C ALA A 187 -2.47 -21.83 0.26
N PRO A 188 -3.77 -21.45 0.33
CA PRO A 188 -4.72 -21.84 -0.68
C PRO A 188 -4.22 -21.33 -2.04
N GLU A 189 -4.02 -22.24 -2.99
CA GLU A 189 -3.74 -21.92 -4.38
C GLU A 189 -4.85 -21.01 -4.91
N ILE A 190 -4.46 -19.81 -5.33
CA ILE A 190 -5.34 -18.94 -6.11
C ILE A 190 -5.20 -19.43 -7.54
N ASP A 191 -6.20 -20.13 -8.03
CA ASP A 191 -6.30 -20.56 -9.41
C ASP A 191 -6.44 -19.31 -10.32
N ASP A 192 -5.40 -19.00 -11.10
CA ASP A 192 -5.33 -17.85 -12.01
C ASP A 192 -6.26 -17.99 -13.23
N GLY A 193 -7.07 -19.03 -13.31
CA GLY A 193 -7.96 -19.35 -14.42
C GLY A 193 -9.42 -18.91 -14.27
N ILE A 194 -9.84 -18.35 -13.12
CA ILE A 194 -11.24 -17.97 -12.91
C ILE A 194 -11.45 -16.50 -13.35
N PRO A 195 -12.35 -16.23 -14.31
CA PRO A 195 -12.70 -14.86 -14.69
C PRO A 195 -13.24 -14.09 -13.46
N PHE A 196 -12.99 -12.78 -13.42
CA PHE A 196 -13.64 -11.90 -12.44
C PHE A 196 -15.14 -12.14 -12.47
N SER A 197 -15.76 -12.34 -11.29
CA SER A 197 -17.21 -12.45 -11.18
C SER A 197 -17.88 -11.16 -11.65
N HIS A 198 -19.01 -11.30 -12.37
CA HIS A 198 -19.80 -10.15 -12.78
C HIS A 198 -20.36 -9.42 -11.54
N PRO A 199 -20.48 -8.07 -11.54
CA PRO A 199 -21.03 -7.33 -10.40
C PRO A 199 -22.39 -7.82 -9.89
N ASP A 200 -23.22 -8.38 -10.78
CA ASP A 200 -24.53 -8.93 -10.43
C ASP A 200 -24.45 -10.21 -9.59
N ASP A 201 -23.30 -10.91 -9.60
CA ASP A 201 -23.06 -12.12 -8.82
C ASP A 201 -22.48 -11.81 -7.41
N TRP A 202 -22.20 -10.53 -7.12
CA TRP A 202 -21.59 -10.14 -5.86
C TRP A 202 -22.57 -10.20 -4.70
N MET A 203 -22.17 -10.89 -3.67
CA MET A 203 -22.95 -11.04 -2.45
C MET A 203 -22.67 -9.91 -1.46
N SER A 204 -23.69 -9.44 -0.77
CA SER A 204 -23.50 -8.63 0.42
C SER A 204 -22.85 -9.45 1.54
N VAL A 205 -22.17 -8.78 2.49
CA VAL A 205 -21.53 -9.45 3.63
C VAL A 205 -22.50 -10.35 4.39
N ASN A 206 -23.74 -9.90 4.61
CA ASN A 206 -24.77 -10.66 5.29
C ASN A 206 -25.25 -11.88 4.50
N ALA A 207 -25.43 -11.76 3.18
CA ALA A 207 -25.80 -12.86 2.31
C ALA A 207 -24.70 -13.92 2.26
N PHE A 208 -23.45 -13.50 2.14
CA PHE A 208 -22.28 -14.38 2.16
C PHE A 208 -22.15 -15.11 3.50
N ALA A 209 -22.29 -14.42 4.64
CA ALA A 209 -22.30 -15.04 5.97
C ALA A 209 -23.40 -16.09 6.10
N GLY A 210 -24.60 -15.83 5.56
CA GLY A 210 -25.70 -16.79 5.53
C GLY A 210 -25.37 -18.07 4.76
N GLU A 211 -24.73 -17.95 3.59
CA GLU A 211 -24.27 -19.10 2.80
C GLU A 211 -23.11 -19.85 3.49
N MET A 212 -22.16 -19.11 4.10
CA MET A 212 -21.08 -19.72 4.87
C MET A 212 -21.61 -20.62 5.99
N ASN A 213 -22.61 -20.17 6.75
CA ASN A 213 -23.21 -20.95 7.84
C ASN A 213 -23.89 -22.25 7.38
N ARG A 214 -24.31 -22.32 6.12
CA ARG A 214 -24.89 -23.53 5.50
C ARG A 214 -23.86 -24.47 4.90
N CYS A 215 -22.63 -23.99 4.65
CA CYS A 215 -21.55 -24.77 4.08
C CYS A 215 -20.90 -25.67 5.13
N ASN A 216 -20.88 -26.99 4.88
CA ASN A 216 -20.19 -27.96 5.69
C ASN A 216 -19.00 -28.62 4.95
N ASP A 217 -18.55 -28.03 3.86
CA ASP A 217 -17.48 -28.53 2.99
C ASP A 217 -16.50 -27.40 2.68
N ILE A 218 -15.22 -27.64 2.99
CA ILE A 218 -14.13 -26.66 2.80
C ILE A 218 -13.96 -26.30 1.32
N SER A 219 -14.15 -27.25 0.41
CA SER A 219 -14.05 -27.01 -1.03
C SER A 219 -15.13 -26.05 -1.52
N LYS A 220 -16.37 -26.21 -1.02
CA LYS A 220 -17.49 -25.32 -1.34
C LYS A 220 -17.28 -23.90 -0.78
N ILE A 221 -16.70 -23.78 0.40
CA ILE A 221 -16.34 -22.48 0.99
C ILE A 221 -15.30 -21.78 0.10
N SER A 222 -14.30 -22.50 -0.38
CA SER A 222 -13.28 -21.95 -1.28
C SER A 222 -13.89 -21.53 -2.62
N ALA A 223 -14.76 -22.34 -3.20
CA ALA A 223 -15.45 -22.02 -4.45
C ALA A 223 -16.36 -20.78 -4.31
N LEU A 224 -17.10 -20.67 -3.20
CA LEU A 224 -17.96 -19.52 -2.93
C LEU A 224 -17.15 -18.23 -2.71
N LEU A 225 -16.02 -18.29 -2.00
CA LEU A 225 -15.14 -17.13 -1.85
C LEU A 225 -14.53 -16.72 -3.20
N ASN A 226 -14.14 -17.68 -4.03
CA ASN A 226 -13.59 -17.41 -5.35
C ASN A 226 -14.63 -16.79 -6.30
N SER A 227 -15.91 -17.17 -6.19
CA SER A 227 -16.99 -16.55 -6.97
C SER A 227 -17.23 -15.08 -6.61
N GLN A 228 -16.65 -14.59 -5.51
CA GLN A 228 -16.73 -13.18 -5.09
C GLN A 228 -15.48 -12.37 -5.46
N LYS A 229 -14.61 -12.91 -6.31
CA LYS A 229 -13.40 -12.22 -6.78
C LYS A 229 -13.81 -10.94 -7.55
N GLY A 230 -13.35 -9.78 -7.07
CA GLY A 230 -13.76 -8.46 -7.58
C GLY A 230 -14.84 -7.75 -6.76
N ASN A 231 -15.52 -8.46 -5.85
CA ASN A 231 -16.50 -7.86 -4.94
C ASN A 231 -15.81 -6.77 -4.07
N PRO A 232 -16.35 -5.53 -4.01
CA PRO A 232 -15.79 -4.45 -3.20
C PRO A 232 -15.71 -4.77 -1.69
N HIS A 233 -16.53 -5.73 -1.22
CA HIS A 233 -16.51 -6.22 0.17
C HIS A 233 -15.66 -7.48 0.38
N LEU A 234 -14.84 -7.87 -0.59
CA LEU A 234 -14.06 -9.12 -0.51
C LEU A 234 -13.21 -9.22 0.76
N ASN A 235 -12.64 -8.11 1.22
CA ASN A 235 -11.84 -8.05 2.44
C ASN A 235 -12.65 -8.37 3.72
N ASP A 236 -13.96 -8.15 3.70
CA ASP A 236 -14.87 -8.48 4.79
C ASP A 236 -15.34 -9.95 4.70
N LEU A 237 -15.36 -10.53 3.49
CA LEU A 237 -15.77 -11.90 3.22
C LEU A 237 -14.69 -12.93 3.59
N ILE A 238 -13.41 -12.60 3.40
CA ILE A 238 -12.28 -13.49 3.69
C ILE A 238 -12.25 -13.97 5.15
N PRO A 239 -12.42 -13.11 6.18
CA PRO A 239 -12.46 -13.55 7.57
C PRO A 239 -13.60 -14.52 7.86
N LEU A 240 -14.79 -14.29 7.26
CA LEU A 240 -15.96 -15.16 7.43
C LEU A 240 -15.71 -16.57 6.88
N ALA A 241 -15.14 -16.66 5.68
CA ALA A 241 -14.76 -17.94 5.07
C ALA A 241 -13.68 -18.66 5.89
N SER A 242 -12.70 -17.93 6.41
CA SER A 242 -11.61 -18.48 7.23
C SER A 242 -12.13 -19.02 8.57
N ALA A 243 -13.01 -18.29 9.25
CA ALA A 243 -13.62 -18.73 10.50
C ALA A 243 -14.43 -20.02 10.29
N ARG A 244 -15.24 -20.08 9.23
CA ARG A 244 -16.05 -21.27 8.94
C ARG A 244 -15.21 -22.51 8.61
N LYS A 245 -14.12 -22.36 7.87
CA LYS A 245 -13.17 -23.45 7.61
C LYS A 245 -12.58 -24.00 8.91
N GLN A 246 -12.20 -23.13 9.84
CA GLN A 246 -11.66 -23.54 11.13
C GLN A 246 -12.69 -24.30 11.98
N GLU A 247 -13.96 -23.87 11.98
CA GLU A 247 -15.04 -24.58 12.67
C GLU A 247 -15.24 -26.01 12.12
N ILE A 248 -15.24 -26.16 10.79
CA ILE A 248 -15.38 -27.45 10.14
C ILE A 248 -14.19 -28.37 10.49
N ILE A 249 -12.96 -27.85 10.42
CA ILE A 249 -11.75 -28.60 10.77
C ILE A 249 -11.81 -29.06 12.23
N ALA A 250 -12.22 -28.19 13.15
CA ALA A 250 -12.37 -28.53 14.57
C ALA A 250 -13.43 -29.63 14.80
N THR A 251 -14.47 -29.66 13.97
CA THR A 251 -15.54 -30.67 14.06
C THR A 251 -15.13 -32.04 13.49
N ILE A 252 -14.27 -32.08 12.49
CA ILE A 252 -13.77 -33.31 11.84
C ILE A 252 -12.63 -33.95 12.66
N GLY A 253 -11.92 -33.15 13.47
CA GLY A 253 -10.79 -33.62 14.29
C GLY A 253 -11.18 -34.14 15.67
N MET A 254 -12.46 -34.29 15.98
CA MET A 254 -13.04 -35.02 17.12
C MET A 254 -13.54 -36.39 16.66
#